data_5b3d64739b98ee17355585922852c098
#
_entry.id   5b3d64739b98ee17355585922852c098
#
_cell.length_a   1.000
_cell.length_b   1.000
_cell.length_c   1.000
_cell.angle_alpha   90.00
_cell.angle_beta   90.00
_cell.angle_gamma   90.00
#
_symmetry.space_group_name_H-M   'P 1'
#
loop_
_entity.id
_entity.type
_entity.pdbx_description
1 polymer ?
#
loop_
_entity_poly.entity_id
_entity_poly.type
_entity_poly.pdbx_seq_one_letter_code
_entity_poly.pdbx_strand_id
1 'polypeptide(L)'
;MDSAPTASQAYQAAAFTNDYEFSRGGYELPVYPFVAPPELGSKTIVRHPVVIIGAGITGLTMACALARQGLAAVVLDEDNSVGVKGASSRGICYTQKSLEIFQRLGIYDRIAAKGIQWSVGRTFACNDEVYSFDLRQQSSFHLSAQPPFINIQQFYIEGFLVQRIQELGHVDLRWGSRVTGFTQHDGFATLTIDTPQGSYQIEADHVVDASGSHTPFHRWGNAPMQARRGAAHSPRSTRRTSPPVRG
;
A
#
# COMPACT_ATOMS: atom_id res chain seq x y z
N MET A 1 -32.10 -21.70 -3.90
CA MET A 1 -31.05 -21.52 -2.90
C MET A 1 -29.78 -21.18 -3.68
N ASP A 2 -29.57 -19.89 -3.92
CA ASP A 2 -28.35 -19.44 -4.57
C ASP A 2 -27.20 -19.56 -3.59
N SER A 3 -26.24 -20.40 -3.94
CA SER A 3 -25.00 -20.53 -3.18
C SER A 3 -24.22 -19.21 -3.24
N ALA A 4 -23.80 -18.69 -2.09
CA ALA A 4 -22.93 -17.53 -2.04
C ALA A 4 -21.69 -17.75 -2.94
N PRO A 5 -21.28 -16.75 -3.73
CA PRO A 5 -20.13 -16.91 -4.61
C PRO A 5 -18.87 -17.21 -3.80
N THR A 6 -18.07 -18.15 -4.30
CA THR A 6 -16.74 -18.42 -3.73
C THR A 6 -15.86 -17.16 -3.84
N ALA A 7 -14.86 -17.00 -2.97
CA ALA A 7 -13.94 -15.87 -3.02
C ALA A 7 -13.31 -15.67 -4.43
N SER A 8 -13.08 -16.76 -5.18
CA SER A 8 -12.61 -16.74 -6.57
C SER A 8 -13.65 -16.18 -7.55
N GLN A 9 -14.95 -16.46 -7.33
CA GLN A 9 -16.02 -15.95 -8.21
C GLN A 9 -16.33 -14.48 -7.94
N ALA A 10 -16.27 -14.05 -6.68
CA ALA A 10 -16.40 -12.63 -6.33
C ALA A 10 -15.27 -11.78 -6.91
N TYR A 11 -14.07 -12.38 -7.03
CA TYR A 11 -12.91 -11.73 -7.62
C TYR A 11 -13.02 -11.52 -9.14
N GLN A 12 -13.57 -12.48 -9.89
CA GLN A 12 -13.78 -12.33 -11.33
C GLN A 12 -14.71 -11.17 -11.69
N ALA A 13 -15.62 -10.79 -10.78
CA ALA A 13 -16.49 -9.64 -10.94
C ALA A 13 -15.80 -8.29 -10.67
N ALA A 14 -14.66 -8.30 -9.99
CA ALA A 14 -13.84 -7.13 -9.67
C ALA A 14 -12.64 -6.94 -10.62
N ALA A 15 -12.65 -7.59 -11.78
CA ALA A 15 -11.60 -7.44 -12.77
C ALA A 15 -11.48 -5.97 -13.21
N PHE A 16 -10.26 -5.41 -13.14
CA PHE A 16 -9.98 -4.10 -13.71
C PHE A 16 -10.29 -4.14 -15.21
N THR A 17 -11.39 -3.53 -15.62
CA THR A 17 -11.62 -3.26 -17.04
C THR A 17 -10.57 -2.26 -17.50
N ASN A 18 -9.92 -2.52 -18.64
CA ASN A 18 -8.97 -1.59 -19.25
C ASN A 18 -9.64 -0.33 -19.79
N ASP A 19 -10.95 -0.28 -19.76
CA ASP A 19 -11.75 0.81 -20.29
C ASP A 19 -11.97 1.86 -19.22
N TYR A 20 -11.27 2.99 -19.39
CA TYR A 20 -11.53 4.22 -18.65
C TYR A 20 -12.90 4.76 -19.04
N GLU A 21 -13.95 4.31 -18.41
CA GLU A 21 -15.17 5.11 -18.38
C GLU A 21 -15.03 6.18 -17.29
N PHE A 22 -14.82 7.39 -17.76
CA PHE A 22 -14.93 8.60 -16.96
C PHE A 22 -16.40 8.85 -16.66
N SER A 23 -17.03 7.99 -15.86
CA SER A 23 -18.40 8.23 -15.43
C SER A 23 -18.38 9.20 -14.25
N ARG A 24 -18.70 10.46 -14.55
CA ARG A 24 -19.04 11.51 -13.58
C ARG A 24 -18.04 11.79 -12.45
N GLY A 25 -16.73 11.80 -12.74
CA GLY A 25 -15.74 12.38 -11.85
C GLY A 25 -15.06 11.44 -10.87
N GLY A 26 -15.11 10.11 -11.04
CA GLY A 26 -14.42 9.16 -10.18
C GLY A 26 -13.97 7.90 -10.91
N TYR A 27 -12.90 7.27 -10.41
CA TYR A 27 -12.52 5.93 -10.83
C TYR A 27 -13.44 4.91 -10.17
N GLU A 28 -13.91 3.91 -10.89
CA GLU A 28 -14.55 2.74 -10.30
C GLU A 28 -13.47 1.86 -9.68
N LEU A 29 -13.47 1.79 -8.35
CA LEU A 29 -12.55 0.91 -7.61
C LEU A 29 -13.18 -0.48 -7.45
N PRO A 30 -12.37 -1.54 -7.47
CA PRO A 30 -12.88 -2.90 -7.23
C PRO A 30 -13.45 -2.99 -5.82
N VAL A 31 -14.59 -3.65 -5.67
CA VAL A 31 -15.21 -3.94 -4.38
C VAL A 31 -14.95 -5.40 -4.04
N TYR A 32 -14.34 -5.63 -2.88
CA TYR A 32 -14.10 -6.97 -2.34
C TYR A 32 -15.14 -7.27 -1.26
N PRO A 33 -16.04 -8.25 -1.46
CA PRO A 33 -17.07 -8.54 -0.47
C PRO A 33 -16.44 -9.05 0.84
N PHE A 34 -17.09 -8.72 1.95
CA PHE A 34 -16.77 -9.36 3.21
C PHE A 34 -17.09 -10.86 3.13
N VAL A 35 -16.13 -11.67 3.54
CA VAL A 35 -16.28 -13.12 3.69
C VAL A 35 -16.05 -13.45 5.16
N ALA A 36 -17.05 -14.07 5.80
CA ALA A 36 -16.95 -14.44 7.20
C ALA A 36 -15.78 -15.43 7.41
N PRO A 37 -14.78 -15.08 8.22
CA PRO A 37 -13.69 -16.01 8.51
C PRO A 37 -14.16 -17.15 9.40
N PRO A 38 -13.50 -18.31 9.39
CA PRO A 38 -13.91 -19.47 10.16
C PRO A 38 -13.89 -19.26 11.68
N GLU A 39 -13.14 -18.28 12.15
CA GLU A 39 -13.05 -17.90 13.56
C GLU A 39 -14.28 -17.10 14.04
N LEU A 40 -15.03 -16.49 13.12
CA LEU A 40 -16.21 -15.72 13.47
C LEU A 40 -17.32 -16.64 14.04
N GLY A 41 -17.73 -16.39 15.28
CA GLY A 41 -18.67 -17.24 16.00
C GLY A 41 -18.06 -18.50 16.62
N SER A 42 -16.77 -18.77 16.41
CA SER A 42 -16.03 -19.84 17.08
C SER A 42 -15.66 -19.46 18.52
N LYS A 43 -15.65 -20.47 19.40
CA LYS A 43 -15.09 -20.32 20.75
C LYS A 43 -13.58 -20.56 20.78
N THR A 44 -13.03 -21.11 19.71
CA THR A 44 -11.59 -21.44 19.62
C THR A 44 -10.86 -20.29 18.96
N ILE A 45 -9.86 -19.76 19.64
CA ILE A 45 -8.94 -18.76 19.06
C ILE A 45 -7.92 -19.52 18.20
N VAL A 46 -7.82 -19.12 16.94
CA VAL A 46 -6.84 -19.69 15.98
C VAL A 46 -5.58 -18.86 15.98
N ARG A 47 -4.42 -19.52 15.97
CA ARG A 47 -3.12 -18.88 15.91
C ARG A 47 -2.54 -18.95 14.50
N HIS A 48 -2.16 -17.79 13.99
CA HIS A 48 -1.59 -17.59 12.66
C HIS A 48 -0.10 -17.23 12.75
N PRO A 49 0.74 -17.68 11.83
CA PRO A 49 2.16 -17.36 11.85
C PRO A 49 2.43 -15.87 11.64
N VAL A 50 1.70 -15.23 10.72
CA VAL A 50 1.85 -13.81 10.42
C VAL A 50 0.47 -13.17 10.23
N VAL A 51 0.25 -12.04 10.91
CA VAL A 51 -0.92 -11.19 10.68
C VAL A 51 -0.43 -9.79 10.26
N ILE A 52 -0.93 -9.30 9.13
CA ILE A 52 -0.63 -7.98 8.59
C ILE A 52 -1.87 -7.11 8.73
N ILE A 53 -1.73 -5.93 9.30
CA ILE A 53 -2.82 -4.98 9.51
C ILE A 53 -2.69 -3.86 8.50
N GLY A 54 -3.68 -3.75 7.61
CA GLY A 54 -3.75 -2.82 6.50
C GLY A 54 -3.39 -3.46 5.16
N ALA A 55 -4.32 -3.39 4.20
CA ALA A 55 -4.16 -3.82 2.81
C ALA A 55 -3.84 -2.63 1.88
N GLY A 56 -3.12 -1.64 2.37
CA GLY A 56 -2.48 -0.63 1.54
C GLY A 56 -1.24 -1.17 0.84
N ILE A 57 -0.57 -0.33 0.04
CA ILE A 57 0.59 -0.72 -0.77
C ILE A 57 1.69 -1.44 0.04
N THR A 58 1.93 -1.02 1.29
CA THR A 58 2.95 -1.62 2.16
C THR A 58 2.55 -3.02 2.62
N GLY A 59 1.33 -3.17 3.15
CA GLY A 59 0.83 -4.46 3.63
C GLY A 59 0.68 -5.47 2.50
N LEU A 60 0.12 -5.07 1.37
CA LEU A 60 0.00 -5.93 0.19
C LEU A 60 1.36 -6.32 -0.39
N THR A 61 2.35 -5.41 -0.39
CA THR A 61 3.73 -5.73 -0.82
C THR A 61 4.35 -6.80 0.08
N MET A 62 4.19 -6.67 1.40
CA MET A 62 4.67 -7.66 2.38
C MET A 62 3.94 -8.99 2.20
N ALA A 63 2.62 -8.97 2.11
CA ALA A 63 1.79 -10.16 1.90
C ALA A 63 2.19 -10.92 0.62
N CYS A 64 2.37 -10.20 -0.49
CA CYS A 64 2.82 -10.78 -1.74
C CYS A 64 4.23 -11.40 -1.63
N ALA A 65 5.13 -10.74 -0.87
CA ALA A 65 6.47 -11.28 -0.64
C ALA A 65 6.44 -12.58 0.17
N LEU A 66 5.60 -12.67 1.21
CA LEU A 66 5.38 -13.88 1.99
C LEU A 66 4.78 -15.01 1.13
N ALA A 67 3.72 -14.70 0.37
CA ALA A 67 3.08 -15.66 -0.53
C ALA A 67 4.09 -16.26 -1.52
N ARG A 68 4.99 -15.46 -2.06
CA ARG A 68 6.06 -15.94 -2.95
C ARG A 68 7.06 -16.89 -2.29
N GLN A 69 7.21 -16.81 -0.98
CA GLN A 69 8.04 -17.73 -0.19
C GLN A 69 7.24 -18.96 0.30
N GLY A 70 5.94 -19.06 -0.06
CA GLY A 70 5.06 -20.13 0.43
C GLY A 70 4.68 -19.96 1.91
N LEU A 71 4.83 -18.76 2.48
CA LEU A 71 4.54 -18.48 3.88
C LEU A 71 3.08 -18.03 4.03
N ALA A 72 2.39 -18.66 4.99
CA ALA A 72 1.01 -18.32 5.30
C ALA A 72 0.94 -16.99 6.06
N ALA A 73 -0.03 -16.15 5.68
CA ALA A 73 -0.33 -14.92 6.40
C ALA A 73 -1.82 -14.57 6.29
N VAL A 74 -2.31 -13.79 7.27
CA VAL A 74 -3.63 -13.15 7.23
C VAL A 74 -3.42 -11.65 7.08
N VAL A 75 -4.14 -11.02 6.15
CA VAL A 75 -4.18 -9.57 5.99
C VAL A 75 -5.56 -9.07 6.40
N LEU A 76 -5.60 -8.10 7.30
CA LEU A 76 -6.82 -7.50 7.82
C LEU A 76 -6.93 -6.06 7.33
N ASP A 77 -8.05 -5.69 6.71
CA ASP A 77 -8.33 -4.31 6.33
C ASP A 77 -9.76 -3.92 6.68
N GLU A 78 -9.94 -2.71 7.21
CA GLU A 78 -11.25 -2.19 7.57
C GLU A 78 -12.11 -1.81 6.36
N ASP A 79 -11.47 -1.48 5.24
CA ASP A 79 -12.12 -1.14 3.99
C ASP A 79 -12.46 -2.40 3.18
N ASN A 80 -13.26 -2.23 2.12
CA ASN A 80 -13.65 -3.30 1.20
C ASN A 80 -13.13 -3.05 -0.22
N SER A 81 -12.15 -2.18 -0.37
CA SER A 81 -11.56 -1.81 -1.65
C SER A 81 -10.13 -1.33 -1.51
N VAL A 82 -9.39 -1.30 -2.60
CA VAL A 82 -8.09 -0.63 -2.68
C VAL A 82 -8.27 0.86 -3.03
N GLY A 83 -7.36 1.71 -2.58
CA GLY A 83 -7.37 3.15 -2.93
C GLY A 83 -8.45 3.99 -2.23
N VAL A 84 -9.22 3.46 -1.29
CA VAL A 84 -10.35 4.16 -0.64
C VAL A 84 -9.91 5.49 -0.04
N LYS A 85 -8.81 5.52 0.68
CA LYS A 85 -8.26 6.73 1.32
C LYS A 85 -7.47 7.60 0.34
N GLY A 86 -7.42 7.27 -0.93
CA GLY A 86 -6.58 7.93 -1.93
C GLY A 86 -6.94 7.67 -3.37
N ALA A 87 -8.22 7.54 -3.72
CA ALA A 87 -8.67 7.48 -5.12
C ALA A 87 -8.13 8.67 -5.95
N SER A 88 -7.77 9.76 -5.30
CA SER A 88 -7.12 10.94 -5.86
C SER A 88 -5.59 10.89 -5.80
N SER A 89 -4.96 9.73 -5.96
CA SER A 89 -3.51 9.62 -6.24
C SER A 89 -2.57 10.19 -5.18
N ARG A 90 -2.52 9.60 -3.99
CA ARG A 90 -1.48 9.93 -2.99
C ARG A 90 -0.07 9.56 -3.44
N GLY A 91 0.07 8.46 -4.18
CA GLY A 91 1.32 8.02 -4.77
C GLY A 91 1.13 7.81 -6.26
N ILE A 92 1.82 8.58 -7.09
CA ILE A 92 1.78 8.44 -8.54
C ILE A 92 3.16 8.19 -9.15
N CYS A 93 4.23 8.47 -8.42
CA CYS A 93 5.59 8.37 -8.93
C CYS A 93 6.37 7.27 -8.19
N TYR A 94 6.75 6.23 -8.91
CA TYR A 94 7.49 5.10 -8.38
C TYR A 94 8.91 5.07 -8.93
N THR A 95 9.87 5.04 -8.01
CA THR A 95 11.29 5.06 -8.32
C THR A 95 11.76 3.69 -8.80
N GLN A 96 12.90 3.66 -9.48
CA GLN A 96 13.58 2.44 -9.92
C GLN A 96 13.64 1.37 -8.81
N LYS A 97 13.94 1.77 -7.57
CA LYS A 97 14.02 0.84 -6.44
C LYS A 97 12.69 0.16 -6.13
N SER A 98 11.60 0.92 -6.18
CA SER A 98 10.25 0.34 -6.00
C SER A 98 9.90 -0.60 -7.16
N LEU A 99 10.28 -0.24 -8.38
CA LEU A 99 10.04 -1.06 -9.57
C LEU A 99 10.81 -2.38 -9.54
N GLU A 100 12.03 -2.39 -9.01
CA GLU A 100 12.81 -3.61 -8.76
C GLU A 100 12.12 -4.54 -7.75
N ILE A 101 11.48 -3.97 -6.71
CA ILE A 101 10.69 -4.75 -5.76
C ILE A 101 9.49 -5.36 -6.48
N PHE A 102 8.74 -4.57 -7.24
CA PHE A 102 7.57 -5.03 -7.99
C PHE A 102 7.91 -6.05 -9.07
N GLN A 103 9.11 -5.95 -9.67
CA GLN A 103 9.61 -6.99 -10.57
C GLN A 103 9.82 -8.31 -9.84
N ARG A 104 10.48 -8.27 -8.67
CA ARG A 104 10.67 -9.46 -7.84
C ARG A 104 9.34 -10.08 -7.39
N LEU A 105 8.30 -9.27 -7.20
CA LEU A 105 6.96 -9.73 -6.86
C LEU A 105 6.18 -10.27 -8.08
N GLY A 106 6.66 -10.01 -9.30
CA GLY A 106 6.05 -10.48 -10.54
C GLY A 106 4.86 -9.64 -11.01
N ILE A 107 4.81 -8.36 -10.64
CA ILE A 107 3.76 -7.42 -11.07
C ILE A 107 4.28 -6.27 -11.94
N TYR A 108 5.60 -6.18 -12.17
CA TYR A 108 6.21 -5.09 -12.91
C TYR A 108 5.65 -4.94 -14.33
N ASP A 109 5.47 -6.03 -15.06
CA ASP A 109 4.98 -5.96 -16.44
C ASP A 109 3.60 -5.32 -16.53
N ARG A 110 2.71 -5.58 -15.56
CA ARG A 110 1.39 -4.93 -15.45
C ARG A 110 1.53 -3.43 -15.17
N ILE A 111 2.48 -3.06 -14.33
CA ILE A 111 2.80 -1.65 -14.01
C ILE A 111 3.35 -0.95 -15.25
N ALA A 112 4.30 -1.57 -15.95
CA ALA A 112 4.93 -1.01 -17.14
C ALA A 112 3.94 -0.82 -18.31
N ALA A 113 2.99 -1.76 -18.46
CA ALA A 113 1.95 -1.69 -19.48
C ALA A 113 0.92 -0.57 -19.22
N LYS A 114 0.69 -0.19 -17.95
CA LYS A 114 -0.31 0.81 -17.56
C LYS A 114 0.29 2.19 -17.28
N GLY A 115 1.49 2.24 -16.74
CA GLY A 115 2.14 3.47 -16.26
C GLY A 115 2.86 4.22 -17.37
N ILE A 116 3.20 5.46 -17.08
CA ILE A 116 3.95 6.33 -17.97
C ILE A 116 5.39 6.42 -17.45
N GLN A 117 6.34 5.93 -18.25
CA GLN A 117 7.76 6.01 -17.95
C GLN A 117 8.30 7.40 -18.30
N TRP A 118 9.15 7.94 -17.45
CA TRP A 118 9.84 9.19 -17.72
C TRP A 118 11.23 9.22 -17.06
N SER A 119 12.11 10.04 -17.61
CA SER A 119 13.46 10.23 -17.08
C SER A 119 13.88 11.70 -17.07
N VAL A 120 13.20 12.55 -17.85
CA VAL A 120 13.51 13.98 -17.93
C VAL A 120 12.48 14.78 -17.17
N GLY A 121 12.92 15.52 -16.16
CA GLY A 121 12.11 16.49 -15.45
C GLY A 121 12.42 17.91 -15.93
N ARG A 122 11.39 18.75 -16.06
CA ARG A 122 11.50 20.15 -16.47
C ARG A 122 10.71 21.04 -15.53
N THR A 123 11.25 22.21 -15.21
CA THR A 123 10.60 23.24 -14.42
C THR A 123 10.48 24.50 -15.24
N PHE A 124 9.30 25.10 -15.25
CA PHE A 124 9.01 26.32 -15.99
C PHE A 124 8.63 27.45 -15.03
N ALA A 125 9.10 28.66 -15.35
CA ALA A 125 8.59 29.91 -14.78
C ALA A 125 7.83 30.65 -15.89
N CYS A 126 6.52 30.70 -15.79
CA CYS A 126 5.64 31.07 -16.90
C CYS A 126 5.89 30.19 -18.12
N ASN A 127 6.39 30.76 -19.22
CA ASN A 127 6.71 30.04 -20.47
C ASN A 127 8.19 29.67 -20.63
N ASP A 128 9.05 30.11 -19.71
CA ASP A 128 10.50 29.90 -19.79
C ASP A 128 10.90 28.66 -19.01
N GLU A 129 11.63 27.72 -19.65
CA GLU A 129 12.25 26.60 -18.96
C GLU A 129 13.42 27.11 -18.11
N VAL A 130 13.27 27.02 -16.78
CA VAL A 130 14.27 27.52 -15.83
C VAL A 130 15.19 26.43 -15.31
N TYR A 131 14.78 25.18 -15.42
CA TYR A 131 15.57 24.04 -14.98
C TYR A 131 15.10 22.75 -15.64
N SER A 132 16.05 21.90 -16.03
CA SER A 132 15.77 20.51 -16.45
C SER A 132 16.86 19.56 -15.96
N PHE A 133 16.49 18.30 -15.85
CA PHE A 133 17.39 17.21 -15.53
C PHE A 133 17.01 15.95 -16.29
N ASP A 134 18.01 15.13 -16.61
CA ASP A 134 17.82 13.79 -17.17
C ASP A 134 18.44 12.76 -16.20
N LEU A 135 17.60 11.95 -15.58
CA LEU A 135 18.02 10.93 -14.62
C LEU A 135 18.87 9.84 -15.25
N ARG A 136 18.77 9.61 -16.57
CA ARG A 136 19.61 8.64 -17.30
C ARG A 136 21.09 9.05 -17.32
N GLN A 137 21.39 10.31 -17.07
CA GLN A 137 22.78 10.79 -16.98
C GLN A 137 23.43 10.47 -15.63
N GLN A 138 22.64 10.04 -14.63
CA GLN A 138 23.17 9.66 -13.33
C GLN A 138 23.59 8.18 -13.34
N SER A 139 24.83 7.90 -12.96
CA SER A 139 25.41 6.55 -12.98
C SER A 139 24.63 5.53 -12.12
N SER A 140 23.95 5.98 -11.07
CA SER A 140 23.13 5.14 -10.21
C SER A 140 21.98 4.46 -10.92
N PHE A 141 21.47 5.02 -12.04
CA PHE A 141 20.36 4.44 -12.80
C PHE A 141 20.81 3.45 -13.87
N HIS A 142 22.09 3.31 -14.13
CA HIS A 142 22.61 2.34 -15.10
C HIS A 142 22.74 0.90 -14.56
N LEU A 143 22.57 0.72 -13.25
CA LEU A 143 22.75 -0.57 -12.58
C LEU A 143 21.50 -1.46 -12.59
N SER A 144 20.38 -0.97 -13.09
CA SER A 144 19.11 -1.69 -13.12
C SER A 144 18.50 -1.69 -14.51
N ALA A 145 17.79 -2.78 -14.85
CA ALA A 145 16.98 -2.86 -16.06
C ALA A 145 15.69 -2.01 -15.99
N GLN A 146 15.33 -1.53 -14.79
CA GLN A 146 14.11 -0.77 -14.57
C GLN A 146 14.33 0.72 -14.92
N PRO A 147 13.30 1.41 -15.45
CA PRO A 147 13.39 2.85 -15.71
C PRO A 147 13.56 3.64 -14.41
N PRO A 148 14.12 4.87 -14.45
CA PRO A 148 14.27 5.72 -13.30
C PRO A 148 12.95 5.97 -12.56
N PHE A 149 11.87 6.24 -13.32
CA PHE A 149 10.54 6.50 -12.77
C PHE A 149 9.43 5.96 -13.67
N ILE A 150 8.33 5.57 -13.03
CA ILE A 150 7.02 5.34 -13.65
C ILE A 150 5.97 6.11 -12.86
N ASN A 151 5.10 6.83 -13.58
CA ASN A 151 3.89 7.41 -13.03
C ASN A 151 2.71 6.46 -13.27
N ILE A 152 2.07 6.06 -12.18
CA ILE A 152 0.86 5.24 -12.18
C ILE A 152 0.12 5.50 -10.87
N GLN A 153 -1.21 5.51 -10.88
CA GLN A 153 -1.99 5.68 -9.67
C GLN A 153 -1.80 4.49 -8.73
N GLN A 154 -1.69 4.76 -7.43
CA GLN A 154 -1.40 3.78 -6.39
C GLN A 154 -2.39 2.61 -6.37
N PHE A 155 -3.67 2.87 -6.55
CA PHE A 155 -4.71 1.83 -6.51
C PHE A 155 -4.55 0.76 -7.61
N TYR A 156 -3.94 1.09 -8.77
CA TYR A 156 -3.61 0.06 -9.76
C TYR A 156 -2.56 -0.91 -9.23
N ILE A 157 -1.52 -0.39 -8.57
CA ILE A 157 -0.49 -1.24 -7.98
C ILE A 157 -1.07 -2.11 -6.87
N GLU A 158 -1.90 -1.53 -6.01
CA GLU A 158 -2.60 -2.28 -4.96
C GLU A 158 -3.47 -3.39 -5.56
N GLY A 159 -4.23 -3.10 -6.61
CA GLY A 159 -5.00 -4.10 -7.33
C GLY A 159 -4.15 -5.20 -7.96
N PHE A 160 -3.03 -4.86 -8.59
CA PHE A 160 -2.10 -5.86 -9.13
C PHE A 160 -1.47 -6.73 -8.04
N LEU A 161 -1.20 -6.16 -6.85
CA LEU A 161 -0.73 -6.93 -5.70
C LEU A 161 -1.80 -7.88 -5.18
N VAL A 162 -3.05 -7.44 -5.06
CA VAL A 162 -4.18 -8.31 -4.67
C VAL A 162 -4.32 -9.48 -5.64
N GLN A 163 -4.33 -9.22 -6.96
CA GLN A 163 -4.38 -10.26 -7.97
C GLN A 163 -3.22 -11.24 -7.83
N ARG A 164 -2.01 -10.71 -7.65
CA ARG A 164 -0.81 -11.56 -7.52
C ARG A 164 -0.83 -12.43 -6.27
N ILE A 165 -1.30 -11.91 -5.14
CA ILE A 165 -1.47 -12.66 -3.90
C ILE A 165 -2.44 -13.83 -4.11
N GLN A 166 -3.55 -13.59 -4.80
CA GLN A 166 -4.54 -14.62 -5.08
C GLN A 166 -4.01 -15.70 -6.04
N GLU A 167 -3.23 -15.31 -7.05
CA GLU A 167 -2.56 -16.27 -7.95
C GLU A 167 -1.58 -17.19 -7.20
N LEU A 168 -0.86 -16.64 -6.22
CA LEU A 168 0.13 -17.37 -5.44
C LEU A 168 -0.51 -18.27 -4.36
N GLY A 169 -1.66 -17.86 -3.81
CA GLY A 169 -2.24 -18.46 -2.62
C GLY A 169 -1.46 -18.15 -1.34
N HIS A 170 -1.64 -18.95 -0.30
CA HIS A 170 -0.98 -18.87 1.01
C HIS A 170 -1.36 -17.66 1.89
N VAL A 171 -2.04 -16.65 1.36
CA VAL A 171 -2.45 -15.45 2.11
C VAL A 171 -3.96 -15.32 2.09
N ASP A 172 -4.54 -15.14 3.28
CA ASP A 172 -5.96 -14.88 3.50
C ASP A 172 -6.18 -13.37 3.61
N LEU A 173 -6.83 -12.77 2.59
CA LEU A 173 -7.17 -11.36 2.55
C LEU A 173 -8.57 -11.16 3.11
N ARG A 174 -8.66 -10.51 4.28
CA ARG A 174 -9.91 -10.28 5.01
C ARG A 174 -10.29 -8.80 4.96
N TRP A 175 -11.19 -8.48 4.06
CA TRP A 175 -11.78 -7.16 3.89
C TRP A 175 -12.90 -6.91 4.90
N GLY A 176 -13.18 -5.64 5.24
CA GLY A 176 -14.18 -5.30 6.24
C GLY A 176 -13.85 -5.83 7.65
N SER A 177 -12.55 -5.95 7.95
CA SER A 177 -12.01 -6.55 9.16
C SER A 177 -11.14 -5.54 9.91
N ARG A 178 -11.77 -4.81 10.83
CA ARG A 178 -11.13 -3.74 11.60
C ARG A 178 -10.49 -4.26 12.86
N VAL A 179 -9.20 -4.09 13.04
CA VAL A 179 -8.53 -4.40 14.31
C VAL A 179 -8.85 -3.32 15.33
N THR A 180 -9.48 -3.72 16.44
CA THR A 180 -9.94 -2.85 17.52
C THR A 180 -9.23 -3.10 18.84
N GLY A 181 -8.52 -4.22 18.97
CA GLY A 181 -7.74 -4.55 20.16
C GLY A 181 -6.46 -5.30 19.82
N PHE A 182 -5.46 -5.08 20.66
CA PHE A 182 -4.16 -5.74 20.59
C PHE A 182 -3.62 -5.98 21.99
N THR A 183 -3.23 -7.21 22.29
CA THR A 183 -2.57 -7.58 23.55
C THR A 183 -1.35 -8.42 23.24
N GLN A 184 -0.19 -7.97 23.67
CA GLN A 184 1.06 -8.71 23.53
C GLN A 184 1.26 -9.67 24.69
N HIS A 185 1.66 -10.89 24.37
CA HIS A 185 2.05 -11.95 25.30
C HIS A 185 3.49 -12.36 25.06
N ASP A 186 4.00 -13.26 25.89
CA ASP A 186 5.31 -13.86 25.64
C ASP A 186 5.23 -14.84 24.45
N GLY A 187 5.86 -14.46 23.35
CA GLY A 187 5.96 -15.26 22.13
C GLY A 187 4.76 -15.19 21.17
N PHE A 188 3.72 -14.38 21.43
CA PHE A 188 2.60 -14.15 20.52
C PHE A 188 1.82 -12.88 20.87
N ALA A 189 0.88 -12.52 20.02
CA ALA A 189 -0.07 -11.43 20.28
C ALA A 189 -1.50 -11.89 20.01
N THR A 190 -2.46 -11.37 20.77
CA THR A 190 -3.89 -11.54 20.53
C THR A 190 -4.45 -10.26 19.90
N LEU A 191 -5.20 -10.42 18.80
CA LEU A 191 -5.89 -9.34 18.12
C LEU A 191 -7.40 -9.52 18.25
N THR A 192 -8.11 -8.43 18.50
CA THR A 192 -9.58 -8.35 18.43
C THR A 192 -9.97 -7.66 17.14
N ILE A 193 -10.87 -8.27 16.37
CA ILE A 193 -11.28 -7.81 15.05
C ILE A 193 -12.79 -7.63 15.03
N ASP A 194 -13.23 -6.44 14.62
CA ASP A 194 -14.63 -6.13 14.35
C ASP A 194 -14.93 -6.27 12.86
N THR A 195 -16.07 -6.89 12.56
CA THR A 195 -16.59 -7.10 11.21
C THR A 195 -18.06 -6.72 11.12
N PRO A 196 -18.65 -6.61 9.91
CA PRO A 196 -20.07 -6.36 9.76
C PRO A 196 -20.99 -7.42 10.42
N GLN A 197 -20.47 -8.61 10.70
CA GLN A 197 -21.24 -9.72 11.25
C GLN A 197 -20.89 -10.05 12.72
N GLY A 198 -20.06 -9.25 13.37
CA GLY A 198 -19.65 -9.43 14.75
C GLY A 198 -18.15 -9.38 14.95
N SER A 199 -17.72 -9.60 16.18
CA SER A 199 -16.31 -9.54 16.57
C SER A 199 -15.74 -10.94 16.80
N TYR A 200 -14.46 -11.12 16.53
CA TYR A 200 -13.74 -12.36 16.83
C TYR A 200 -12.30 -12.04 17.26
N GLN A 201 -11.60 -13.07 17.74
CA GLN A 201 -10.21 -12.96 18.14
C GLN A 201 -9.35 -13.98 17.39
N ILE A 202 -8.12 -13.58 17.12
CA ILE A 202 -7.05 -14.46 16.59
C ILE A 202 -5.77 -14.22 17.40
N GLU A 203 -4.89 -15.19 17.35
CA GLU A 203 -3.51 -15.06 17.83
C GLU A 203 -2.55 -14.99 16.65
N ALA A 204 -1.41 -14.35 16.85
CA ALA A 204 -0.35 -14.24 15.85
C ALA A 204 1.02 -14.42 16.47
N ASP A 205 1.91 -15.19 15.80
CA ASP A 205 3.33 -15.25 16.17
C ASP A 205 4.02 -13.91 15.85
N HIS A 206 3.67 -13.32 14.71
CA HIS A 206 4.19 -12.04 14.25
C HIS A 206 3.06 -11.13 13.78
N VAL A 207 3.09 -9.88 14.22
CA VAL A 207 2.15 -8.84 13.77
C VAL A 207 2.91 -7.75 13.03
N VAL A 208 2.48 -7.44 11.81
CA VAL A 208 3.02 -6.35 10.99
C VAL A 208 1.98 -5.23 10.93
N ASP A 209 2.30 -4.08 11.51
CA ASP A 209 1.48 -2.89 11.38
C ASP A 209 1.80 -2.15 10.08
N ALA A 210 0.89 -2.22 9.12
CA ALA A 210 0.89 -1.50 7.86
C ALA A 210 -0.36 -0.61 7.69
N SER A 211 -1.04 -0.27 8.79
CA SER A 211 -2.30 0.48 8.82
C SER A 211 -2.14 1.98 8.50
N GLY A 212 -0.91 2.45 8.29
CA GLY A 212 -0.61 3.80 7.85
C GLY A 212 -0.43 4.81 8.99
N SER A 213 -0.57 6.10 8.68
CA SER A 213 -0.23 7.20 9.60
C SER A 213 -1.18 7.35 10.80
N HIS A 214 -2.35 6.73 10.75
CA HIS A 214 -3.36 6.81 11.81
C HIS A 214 -3.43 5.52 12.64
N THR A 215 -2.34 4.75 12.66
CA THR A 215 -2.28 3.48 13.36
C THR A 215 -2.68 3.62 14.84
N PRO A 216 -3.54 2.75 15.36
CA PRO A 216 -3.85 2.71 16.79
C PRO A 216 -2.71 2.09 17.63
N PHE A 217 -1.73 1.44 16.98
CA PHE A 217 -0.63 0.75 17.66
C PHE A 217 0.24 1.66 18.53
N HIS A 218 0.29 2.96 18.23
CA HIS A 218 0.95 3.93 19.12
C HIS A 218 0.34 3.98 20.52
N ARG A 219 -0.94 3.61 20.66
CA ARG A 219 -1.66 3.59 21.92
C ARG A 219 -1.60 2.24 22.62
N TRP A 220 -1.45 1.16 21.84
CA TRP A 220 -1.48 -0.21 22.36
C TRP A 220 -0.07 -0.74 22.70
N GLY A 221 0.94 -0.29 22.00
CA GLY A 221 2.33 -0.63 22.28
C GLY A 221 2.94 0.33 23.29
N ASN A 222 3.53 -0.18 24.36
CA ASN A 222 4.34 0.59 25.34
C ASN A 222 5.66 1.12 24.74
N ALA A 223 5.86 1.07 23.43
CA ALA A 223 7.03 1.60 22.78
C ALA A 223 6.84 3.12 22.58
N PRO A 224 7.64 3.99 23.25
CA PRO A 224 7.61 5.41 22.98
C PRO A 224 8.05 5.62 21.53
N MET A 225 7.15 6.07 20.67
CA MET A 225 7.51 6.49 19.32
C MET A 225 8.36 7.75 19.45
N GLN A 226 9.68 7.59 19.42
CA GLN A 226 10.60 8.68 19.18
C GLN A 226 10.44 9.10 17.72
N ALA A 227 9.50 10.02 17.45
CA ALA A 227 9.53 10.78 16.22
C ALA A 227 10.88 11.52 16.20
N ARG A 228 11.88 10.97 15.51
CA ARG A 228 13.02 11.76 15.09
C ARG A 228 12.45 12.80 14.13
N ARG A 229 12.15 13.99 14.63
CA ARG A 229 12.03 15.17 13.80
C ARG A 229 13.38 15.29 13.10
N GLY A 230 13.42 14.86 11.84
CA GLY A 230 14.54 15.20 10.98
C GLY A 230 14.69 16.69 11.09
N ALA A 231 15.85 17.17 11.57
CA ALA A 231 16.17 18.59 11.52
C ALA A 231 16.17 18.96 10.04
N ALA A 232 15.05 19.49 9.57
CA ALA A 232 15.01 20.20 8.32
C ALA A 232 15.95 21.37 8.50
N HIS A 233 17.16 21.24 7.99
CA HIS A 233 18.04 22.34 7.77
C HIS A 233 17.38 23.20 6.67
N SER A 234 16.49 24.08 7.09
CA SER A 234 16.10 25.22 6.29
C SER A 234 17.35 26.11 6.18
N PRO A 235 17.92 26.31 5.00
CA PRO A 235 18.98 27.31 4.88
C PRO A 235 18.35 28.64 5.23
N ARG A 236 18.82 29.25 6.32
CA ARG A 236 18.48 30.63 6.66
C ARG A 236 18.85 31.47 5.45
N SER A 237 17.85 32.01 4.76
CA SER A 237 18.05 33.08 3.79
C SER A 237 18.63 34.25 4.53
N THR A 238 19.93 34.43 4.42
CA THR A 238 20.56 35.69 4.78
C THR A 238 20.06 36.74 3.80
N ARG A 239 19.10 37.56 4.22
CA ARG A 239 18.76 38.78 3.51
C ARG A 239 20.03 39.62 3.42
N ARG A 240 20.62 39.68 2.25
CA ARG A 240 21.58 40.74 1.92
C ARG A 240 20.78 42.05 1.90
N THR A 241 20.97 42.87 2.90
CA THR A 241 20.56 44.28 2.87
C THR A 241 21.47 44.97 1.88
N SER A 242 20.92 45.45 0.78
CA SER A 242 21.62 46.34 -0.14
C SER A 242 21.91 47.66 0.56
N PRO A 243 23.10 48.27 0.41
CA PRO A 243 23.39 49.59 0.99
C PRO A 243 22.56 50.66 0.27
N PRO A 244 22.23 51.76 0.96
CA PRO A 244 21.47 52.83 0.35
C PRO A 244 22.27 53.55 -0.74
N VAL A 245 21.64 53.75 -1.88
CA VAL A 245 22.15 54.62 -2.94
C VAL A 245 22.12 56.06 -2.42
N ARG A 246 23.30 56.67 -2.31
CA ARG A 246 23.40 58.12 -2.12
C ARG A 246 23.18 58.79 -3.46
N GLY A 247 22.20 59.72 -3.50
CA GLY A 247 21.96 60.66 -4.56
C GLY A 247 22.95 61.81 -4.57
#